data_353b2f17f8a93d19973cd5d823b3dccb
#
_entry.id   353b2f17f8a93d19973cd5d823b3dccb
#
_cell.length_a   1.000
_cell.length_b   1.000
_cell.length_c   1.000
_cell.angle_alpha   90.00
_cell.angle_beta   90.00
_cell.angle_gamma   90.00
#
_symmetry.space_group_name_H-M   'P 1'
#
loop_
_entity.id
_entity.type
_entity.pdbx_description
1 polymer ?
#
loop_
_entity_poly.entity_id
_entity_poly.type
_entity_poly.pdbx_seq_one_letter_code
_entity_poly.pdbx_strand_id
1 'polypeptide(L)'
;MRRVFLIFTLIIVACGIAFFFLTKYQPHIVSPLGQLIEKPLDKYTIANLMKRQFIGSQIVLDDAVATTSAFTSYRFHFTSDGKKVTGFVHVPNDASEKNKKPVIVQFRGYVDREKYTPGEGTKRSSEVFANNGFVTIAPDFLGYGGSASPSADVFEERFETYTTALNLIASIGSLSRVDPSRVGIWGHSNGGQIALTVAEILNKPIPAALWAPVSKSFPYSILYFTDEFDDHGKALRKRLAKFENDYDVERYSLTNYVDRIMGPIQIHEGMADEAVPQKWSDELVKVLKDKRKDATNAAELNYFIYPGADHNLMPAWNLVVSRDIQFFSKYLR
;
A
#
# COMPACT_ATOMS: atom_id res chain seq x y z
N MET A 1 1.55 -39.20 -52.12
CA MET A 1 1.11 -37.89 -51.64
C MET A 1 0.53 -37.89 -50.21
N ARG A 2 -0.44 -38.74 -49.83
CA ARG A 2 -0.99 -38.75 -48.45
C ARG A 2 0.03 -38.97 -47.33
N ARG A 3 1.02 -39.84 -47.46
CA ARG A 3 2.04 -40.09 -46.41
C ARG A 3 3.00 -38.92 -46.20
N VAL A 4 3.34 -38.17 -47.23
CA VAL A 4 4.24 -37.00 -47.14
C VAL A 4 3.51 -35.84 -46.43
N PHE A 5 2.17 -35.69 -46.69
CA PHE A 5 1.36 -34.67 -46.02
C PHE A 5 1.22 -34.93 -44.52
N LEU A 6 1.05 -36.20 -44.11
CA LEU A 6 0.96 -36.57 -42.68
C LEU A 6 2.27 -36.31 -41.92
N ILE A 7 3.42 -36.56 -42.54
CA ILE A 7 4.72 -36.29 -41.92
C ILE A 7 4.96 -34.79 -41.76
N PHE A 8 4.58 -33.99 -42.75
CA PHE A 8 4.68 -32.51 -42.64
C PHE A 8 3.79 -31.93 -41.55
N THR A 9 2.54 -32.43 -41.39
CA THR A 9 1.64 -32.00 -40.35
C THR A 9 2.13 -32.38 -38.95
N LEU A 10 2.71 -33.59 -38.80
CA LEU A 10 3.31 -34.03 -37.53
C LEU A 10 4.54 -33.19 -37.12
N ILE A 11 5.36 -32.78 -38.07
CA ILE A 11 6.53 -31.91 -37.81
C ILE A 11 6.08 -30.52 -37.40
N ILE A 12 5.06 -29.92 -38.04
CA ILE A 12 4.51 -28.61 -37.68
C ILE A 12 3.92 -28.65 -36.28
N VAL A 13 3.17 -29.69 -35.92
CA VAL A 13 2.59 -29.85 -34.57
C VAL A 13 3.68 -30.04 -33.53
N ALA A 14 4.71 -30.85 -33.80
CA ALA A 14 5.85 -31.05 -32.91
C ALA A 14 6.66 -29.75 -32.70
N CYS A 15 6.89 -28.97 -33.77
CA CYS A 15 7.55 -27.66 -33.69
C CYS A 15 6.69 -26.63 -32.93
N GLY A 16 5.37 -26.63 -33.10
CA GLY A 16 4.45 -25.79 -32.36
C GLY A 16 4.42 -26.11 -30.86
N ILE A 17 4.41 -27.40 -30.50
CA ILE A 17 4.49 -27.86 -29.12
C ILE A 17 5.85 -27.50 -28.49
N ALA A 18 6.95 -27.72 -29.21
CA ALA A 18 8.30 -27.35 -28.76
C ALA A 18 8.44 -25.83 -28.58
N PHE A 19 7.90 -25.02 -29.48
CA PHE A 19 7.86 -23.56 -29.36
C PHE A 19 7.02 -23.10 -28.19
N PHE A 20 5.85 -23.73 -27.95
CA PHE A 20 4.99 -23.45 -26.82
C PHE A 20 5.68 -23.76 -25.48
N PHE A 21 6.41 -24.88 -25.39
CA PHE A 21 7.19 -25.23 -24.21
C PHE A 21 8.40 -24.31 -24.03
N LEU A 22 9.10 -23.91 -25.09
CA LEU A 22 10.23 -22.98 -25.04
C LEU A 22 9.80 -21.56 -24.66
N THR A 23 8.60 -21.12 -25.01
CA THR A 23 8.08 -19.79 -24.62
C THR A 23 7.47 -19.77 -23.22
N LYS A 24 6.97 -20.90 -22.71
CA LYS A 24 6.48 -21.03 -21.32
C LYS A 24 7.57 -21.32 -20.30
N TYR A 25 8.63 -21.99 -20.70
CA TYR A 25 9.81 -22.18 -19.87
C TYR A 25 10.85 -21.13 -20.25
N GLN A 26 10.74 -19.93 -19.71
CA GLN A 26 11.91 -19.06 -19.63
C GLN A 26 12.94 -19.79 -18.77
N PRO A 27 14.09 -20.20 -19.30
CA PRO A 27 15.12 -20.80 -18.47
C PRO A 27 15.53 -19.73 -17.46
N HIS A 28 15.30 -19.99 -16.16
CA HIS A 28 15.98 -19.24 -15.14
C HIS A 28 17.47 -19.30 -15.48
N ILE A 29 18.09 -18.14 -15.68
CA ILE A 29 19.53 -18.07 -15.93
C ILE A 29 20.21 -18.63 -14.69
N VAL A 30 20.55 -19.90 -14.75
CA VAL A 30 21.33 -20.56 -13.71
C VAL A 30 22.78 -20.15 -13.93
N SER A 31 23.43 -19.60 -12.91
CA SER A 31 24.86 -19.32 -12.98
C SER A 31 25.63 -20.62 -13.28
N PRO A 32 26.84 -20.55 -13.83
CA PRO A 32 27.68 -21.76 -14.04
C PRO A 32 27.89 -22.58 -12.75
N LEU A 33 27.63 -22.01 -11.58
CA LEU A 33 27.70 -22.65 -10.28
C LEU A 33 26.35 -23.20 -9.78
N GLY A 34 25.28 -23.16 -10.60
CA GLY A 34 23.95 -23.68 -10.24
C GLY A 34 23.19 -22.80 -9.24
N GLN A 35 23.69 -21.60 -8.89
CA GLN A 35 22.99 -20.67 -8.03
C GLN A 35 22.09 -19.74 -8.85
N LEU A 36 20.84 -19.60 -8.42
CA LEU A 36 19.95 -18.56 -8.92
C LEU A 36 20.53 -17.20 -8.51
N ILE A 37 20.89 -16.38 -9.50
CA ILE A 37 21.28 -14.99 -9.24
C ILE A 37 20.02 -14.22 -8.93
N GLU A 38 19.82 -13.96 -7.64
CA GLU A 38 18.72 -13.11 -7.19
C GLU A 38 19.01 -11.67 -7.60
N LYS A 39 18.09 -11.05 -8.33
CA LYS A 39 18.24 -9.67 -8.78
C LYS A 39 17.90 -8.70 -7.62
N PRO A 40 18.56 -7.53 -7.52
CA PRO A 40 18.43 -6.64 -6.37
C PRO A 40 17.00 -6.28 -5.96
N LEU A 41 16.08 -6.15 -6.92
CA LEU A 41 14.70 -5.77 -6.64
C LEU A 41 13.76 -6.97 -6.39
N ASP A 42 14.21 -8.21 -6.59
CA ASP A 42 13.39 -9.40 -6.30
C ASP A 42 12.94 -9.46 -4.82
N LYS A 43 13.71 -8.90 -3.92
CA LYS A 43 13.36 -8.77 -2.49
C LYS A 43 12.05 -8.00 -2.24
N TYR A 44 11.63 -7.17 -3.21
CA TYR A 44 10.42 -6.35 -3.13
C TYR A 44 9.22 -6.95 -3.87
N THR A 45 9.36 -8.10 -4.53
CA THR A 45 8.18 -8.79 -5.06
C THR A 45 7.21 -9.07 -3.91
N ILE A 46 5.90 -8.94 -4.16
CA ILE A 46 4.90 -9.16 -3.11
C ILE A 46 5.07 -10.55 -2.48
N ALA A 47 5.35 -11.58 -3.29
CA ALA A 47 5.61 -12.94 -2.79
C ALA A 47 6.85 -13.04 -1.87
N ASN A 48 7.90 -12.26 -2.10
CA ASN A 48 9.07 -12.25 -1.24
C ASN A 48 8.83 -11.38 0.02
N LEU A 49 8.13 -10.26 -0.10
CA LEU A 49 7.71 -9.48 1.06
C LEU A 49 6.80 -10.29 2.00
N MET A 50 5.92 -11.14 1.47
CA MET A 50 5.09 -12.05 2.29
C MET A 50 5.91 -13.07 3.10
N LYS A 51 7.07 -13.47 2.61
CA LYS A 51 7.98 -14.40 3.29
C LYS A 51 8.91 -13.70 4.27
N ARG A 52 9.08 -12.39 4.10
CA ARG A 52 10.00 -11.59 4.92
C ARG A 52 9.45 -11.41 6.32
N GLN A 53 10.29 -11.64 7.34
CA GLN A 53 10.00 -11.24 8.69
C GLN A 53 10.32 -9.76 8.87
N PHE A 54 9.30 -8.96 9.17
CA PHE A 54 9.45 -7.54 9.52
C PHE A 54 9.72 -7.42 11.01
N ILE A 55 10.89 -6.90 11.35
CA ILE A 55 11.31 -6.70 12.74
C ILE A 55 11.11 -5.22 13.06
N GLY A 56 10.27 -4.94 14.07
CA GLY A 56 10.04 -3.58 14.56
C GLY A 56 11.28 -3.00 15.21
N SER A 57 11.41 -1.69 15.12
CA SER A 57 12.38 -0.90 15.88
C SER A 57 11.67 -0.05 16.94
N GLN A 58 12.43 0.56 17.83
CA GLN A 58 11.87 1.51 18.79
C GLN A 58 11.30 2.74 18.06
N ILE A 59 10.03 3.05 18.30
CA ILE A 59 9.45 4.35 17.97
C ILE A 59 9.78 5.32 19.09
N VAL A 60 10.52 6.37 18.76
CA VAL A 60 10.89 7.44 19.69
C VAL A 60 10.01 8.64 19.43
N LEU A 61 9.31 9.09 20.46
CA LEU A 61 8.55 10.34 20.40
C LEU A 61 9.50 11.50 20.72
N ASP A 62 9.53 12.49 19.85
CA ASP A 62 10.22 13.75 20.06
C ASP A 62 9.39 14.67 20.98
N ASP A 63 9.79 15.92 21.14
CA ASP A 63 9.03 16.90 21.92
C ASP A 63 7.62 17.11 21.37
N ALA A 64 6.69 17.43 22.28
CA ALA A 64 5.30 17.72 21.90
C ALA A 64 5.23 18.93 20.97
N VAL A 65 4.53 18.77 19.86
CA VAL A 65 4.33 19.84 18.86
C VAL A 65 3.09 20.69 19.21
N ALA A 66 2.04 20.03 19.72
CA ALA A 66 0.79 20.66 20.10
C ALA A 66 0.07 19.80 21.14
N THR A 67 -0.65 20.45 22.07
CA THR A 67 -1.50 19.79 23.04
C THR A 67 -2.89 20.42 23.01
N THR A 68 -3.90 19.60 22.94
CA THR A 68 -5.32 19.96 23.05
C THR A 68 -5.92 19.39 24.35
N SER A 69 -7.18 19.63 24.61
CA SER A 69 -7.89 18.96 25.72
C SER A 69 -8.03 17.44 25.51
N ALA A 70 -8.01 16.95 24.28
CA ALA A 70 -8.27 15.55 23.93
C ALA A 70 -7.00 14.74 23.62
N PHE A 71 -6.02 15.32 22.97
CA PHE A 71 -4.81 14.62 22.54
C PHE A 71 -3.59 15.53 22.54
N THR A 72 -2.41 14.90 22.56
CA THR A 72 -1.11 15.56 22.33
C THR A 72 -0.49 15.02 21.05
N SER A 73 0.07 15.92 20.25
CA SER A 73 0.74 15.63 18.98
C SER A 73 2.24 15.65 19.16
N TYR A 74 2.91 14.66 18.57
CA TYR A 74 4.37 14.54 18.59
C TYR A 74 4.89 14.31 17.17
N ARG A 75 6.12 14.75 16.93
CA ARG A 75 6.94 14.12 15.90
C ARG A 75 7.48 12.82 16.46
N PHE A 76 7.75 11.87 15.59
CA PHE A 76 8.41 10.62 15.97
C PHE A 76 9.45 10.23 14.95
N HIS A 77 10.33 9.34 15.34
CA HIS A 77 11.21 8.65 14.40
C HIS A 77 11.35 7.17 14.79
N PHE A 78 11.67 6.35 13.79
CA PHE A 78 12.00 4.93 13.95
C PHE A 78 12.98 4.52 12.86
N THR A 79 13.50 3.29 12.93
CA THR A 79 14.39 2.74 11.92
C THR A 79 13.66 1.74 11.04
N SER A 80 13.71 1.93 9.72
CA SER A 80 13.20 1.01 8.71
C SER A 80 14.35 0.59 7.80
N ASP A 81 14.72 -0.67 7.80
CA ASP A 81 15.82 -1.23 7.00
C ASP A 81 17.13 -0.44 7.11
N GLY A 82 17.48 -0.04 8.35
CA GLY A 82 18.68 0.73 8.64
C GLY A 82 18.58 2.24 8.34
N LYS A 83 17.45 2.71 7.79
CA LYS A 83 17.22 4.12 7.47
C LYS A 83 16.31 4.76 8.52
N LYS A 84 16.65 5.98 8.96
CA LYS A 84 15.78 6.79 9.83
C LYS A 84 14.53 7.21 9.04
N VAL A 85 13.36 6.98 9.61
CA VAL A 85 12.07 7.48 9.11
C VAL A 85 11.43 8.32 10.21
N THR A 86 10.99 9.52 9.85
CA THR A 86 10.22 10.41 10.73
C THR A 86 8.73 10.33 10.43
N GLY A 87 7.94 10.97 11.29
CA GLY A 87 6.50 11.06 11.06
C GLY A 87 5.79 11.86 12.15
N PHE A 88 4.46 11.78 12.12
CA PHE A 88 3.58 12.49 13.01
C PHE A 88 2.63 11.54 13.74
N VAL A 89 2.45 11.73 15.04
CA VAL A 89 1.59 10.90 15.88
C VAL A 89 0.73 11.77 16.78
N HIS A 90 -0.54 11.40 16.92
CA HIS A 90 -1.45 11.99 17.92
C HIS A 90 -1.81 10.92 18.94
N VAL A 91 -1.62 11.24 20.21
CA VAL A 91 -1.87 10.33 21.33
C VAL A 91 -2.96 10.94 22.21
N PRO A 92 -4.13 10.27 22.40
CA PRO A 92 -5.15 10.72 23.34
C PRO A 92 -4.57 10.94 24.73
N ASN A 93 -4.96 12.03 25.41
CA ASN A 93 -4.39 12.41 26.71
C ASN A 93 -4.69 11.40 27.83
N ASP A 94 -5.76 10.61 27.69
CA ASP A 94 -6.12 9.53 28.59
C ASP A 94 -5.41 8.20 28.29
N ALA A 95 -4.56 8.15 27.24
CA ALA A 95 -3.76 6.97 26.91
C ALA A 95 -2.64 6.76 27.93
N SER A 96 -2.52 5.55 28.45
CA SER A 96 -1.49 5.17 29.39
C SER A 96 -1.13 3.69 29.25
N GLU A 97 -0.13 3.21 29.96
CA GLU A 97 0.23 1.79 29.99
C GLU A 97 -0.91 0.90 30.50
N LYS A 98 -1.76 1.43 31.40
CA LYS A 98 -2.94 0.76 31.92
C LYS A 98 -4.19 0.96 31.08
N ASN A 99 -4.22 1.98 30.23
CA ASN A 99 -5.31 2.30 29.30
C ASN A 99 -4.75 2.42 27.87
N LYS A 100 -4.29 1.31 27.34
CA LYS A 100 -3.74 1.26 25.98
C LYS A 100 -4.84 1.50 24.95
N LYS A 101 -4.55 2.34 23.98
CA LYS A 101 -5.47 2.71 22.92
C LYS A 101 -5.26 1.90 21.65
N PRO A 102 -6.31 1.67 20.86
CA PRO A 102 -6.15 1.16 19.50
C PRO A 102 -5.45 2.21 18.64
N VAL A 103 -4.78 1.75 17.57
CA VAL A 103 -4.02 2.62 16.68
C VAL A 103 -4.52 2.54 15.26
N ILE A 104 -4.56 3.68 14.57
CA ILE A 104 -4.79 3.79 13.13
C ILE A 104 -3.49 4.25 12.49
N VAL A 105 -2.88 3.38 11.68
CA VAL A 105 -1.73 3.71 10.85
C VAL A 105 -2.24 4.36 9.57
N GLN A 106 -1.73 5.56 9.25
CA GLN A 106 -2.25 6.35 8.14
C GLN A 106 -1.21 6.54 7.05
N PHE A 107 -1.61 6.29 5.81
CA PHE A 107 -0.78 6.48 4.62
C PHE A 107 -1.39 7.57 3.74
N ARG A 108 -0.62 8.65 3.56
CA ARG A 108 -1.02 9.80 2.73
C ARG A 108 -0.97 9.49 1.24
N GLY A 109 -1.66 10.31 0.45
CA GLY A 109 -1.51 10.38 -0.99
C GLY A 109 -0.14 10.95 -1.43
N TYR A 110 0.02 11.14 -2.72
CA TYR A 110 1.20 11.82 -3.28
C TYR A 110 1.22 13.29 -2.85
N VAL A 111 2.41 13.78 -2.54
CA VAL A 111 2.71 15.19 -2.29
C VAL A 111 4.10 15.47 -2.86
N ASP A 112 4.29 16.60 -3.52
CA ASP A 112 5.61 17.04 -3.96
C ASP A 112 6.54 17.22 -2.77
N ARG A 113 7.78 16.71 -2.87
CA ARG A 113 8.75 16.77 -1.76
C ARG A 113 9.02 18.18 -1.29
N GLU A 114 9.09 19.12 -2.22
CA GLU A 114 9.37 20.53 -1.94
C GLU A 114 8.25 21.26 -1.20
N LYS A 115 7.02 20.75 -1.33
CA LYS A 115 5.82 21.30 -0.69
C LYS A 115 5.45 20.59 0.61
N TYR A 116 6.06 19.42 0.87
CA TYR A 116 5.67 18.58 1.98
C TYR A 116 6.00 19.20 3.34
N THR A 117 5.04 19.14 4.23
CA THR A 117 5.21 19.43 5.66
C THR A 117 4.77 18.22 6.48
N PRO A 118 5.41 17.92 7.65
CA PRO A 118 5.05 16.78 8.47
C PRO A 118 3.55 16.76 8.83
N GLY A 119 2.89 15.62 8.51
CA GLY A 119 1.45 15.45 8.67
C GLY A 119 0.62 15.82 7.45
N GLU A 120 1.20 16.34 6.38
CA GLU A 120 0.49 16.65 5.14
C GLU A 120 -0.29 15.42 4.63
N GLY A 121 -1.55 15.66 4.22
CA GLY A 121 -2.45 14.62 3.72
C GLY A 121 -3.07 13.68 4.79
N THR A 122 -2.63 13.74 6.06
CA THR A 122 -3.18 12.92 7.14
C THR A 122 -3.63 13.70 8.36
N LYS A 123 -3.04 14.85 8.64
CA LYS A 123 -3.25 15.61 9.90
C LYS A 123 -4.73 15.83 10.23
N ARG A 124 -5.53 16.27 9.25
CA ARG A 124 -6.95 16.57 9.47
C ARG A 124 -7.76 15.35 9.93
N SER A 125 -7.58 14.19 9.30
CA SER A 125 -8.22 12.94 9.71
C SER A 125 -7.64 12.39 11.01
N SER A 126 -6.31 12.49 11.19
CA SER A 126 -5.61 12.09 12.41
C SER A 126 -6.16 12.77 13.65
N GLU A 127 -6.35 14.09 13.61
CA GLU A 127 -6.90 14.87 14.72
C GLU A 127 -8.32 14.42 15.09
N VAL A 128 -9.16 14.13 14.08
CA VAL A 128 -10.53 13.64 14.33
C VAL A 128 -10.51 12.25 14.95
N PHE A 129 -9.68 11.34 14.47
CA PHE A 129 -9.56 10.01 15.07
C PHE A 129 -8.98 10.08 16.49
N ALA A 130 -7.99 10.95 16.74
CA ALA A 130 -7.42 11.14 18.06
C ALA A 130 -8.44 11.72 19.06
N ASN A 131 -9.28 12.68 18.64
CA ASN A 131 -10.40 13.18 19.41
C ASN A 131 -11.44 12.07 19.77
N ASN A 132 -11.47 11.01 18.96
CA ASN A 132 -12.32 9.84 19.18
C ASN A 132 -11.58 8.68 19.87
N GLY A 133 -10.45 8.93 20.51
CA GLY A 133 -9.76 7.96 21.39
C GLY A 133 -8.90 6.94 20.67
N PHE A 134 -8.52 7.18 19.41
CA PHE A 134 -7.53 6.37 18.68
C PHE A 134 -6.15 7.04 18.73
N VAL A 135 -5.09 6.29 18.92
CA VAL A 135 -3.76 6.78 18.52
C VAL A 135 -3.70 6.79 17.00
N THR A 136 -3.22 7.86 16.40
CA THR A 136 -2.99 7.93 14.96
C THR A 136 -1.52 8.12 14.68
N ILE A 137 -0.96 7.38 13.75
CA ILE A 137 0.46 7.44 13.40
C ILE A 137 0.64 7.42 11.88
N ALA A 138 1.38 8.39 11.36
CA ALA A 138 1.61 8.56 9.93
C ALA A 138 3.11 8.79 9.66
N PRO A 139 3.78 7.93 8.84
CA PRO A 139 5.17 8.15 8.46
C PRO A 139 5.27 9.25 7.41
N ASP A 140 6.35 10.03 7.47
CA ASP A 140 6.70 10.97 6.38
C ASP A 140 7.12 10.22 5.11
N PHE A 141 7.57 8.97 5.24
CA PHE A 141 8.29 8.16 4.25
C PHE A 141 9.70 8.67 3.94
N LEU A 142 10.50 7.85 3.27
CA LEU A 142 11.87 8.22 2.89
C LEU A 142 11.85 9.41 1.91
N GLY A 143 12.80 10.33 2.07
CA GLY A 143 12.90 11.56 1.28
C GLY A 143 11.96 12.67 1.69
N TYR A 144 11.15 12.50 2.74
CA TYR A 144 10.20 13.49 3.23
C TYR A 144 10.49 13.85 4.70
N GLY A 145 10.15 15.08 5.08
CA GLY A 145 10.35 15.57 6.45
C GLY A 145 11.80 15.45 6.91
N GLY A 146 12.00 14.79 8.06
CA GLY A 146 13.34 14.51 8.62
C GLY A 146 13.85 13.09 8.34
N SER A 147 13.20 12.37 7.42
CA SER A 147 13.59 11.00 7.05
C SER A 147 14.86 10.97 6.20
N ALA A 148 15.55 9.84 6.23
CA ALA A 148 16.70 9.58 5.36
C ALA A 148 16.30 9.58 3.87
N SER A 149 17.26 9.72 2.98
CA SER A 149 17.04 9.66 1.54
C SER A 149 16.61 8.25 1.12
N PRO A 150 15.68 8.14 0.15
CA PRO A 150 15.32 6.86 -0.46
C PRO A 150 16.45 6.34 -1.36
N SER A 151 16.22 5.20 -1.99
CA SER A 151 17.08 4.71 -3.07
C SER A 151 17.12 5.71 -4.24
N ALA A 152 18.24 5.76 -4.94
CA ALA A 152 18.37 6.50 -6.20
C ALA A 152 17.64 5.80 -7.38
N ASP A 153 17.31 4.53 -7.24
CA ASP A 153 16.46 3.81 -8.19
C ASP A 153 14.99 4.10 -7.90
N VAL A 154 14.27 4.63 -8.90
CA VAL A 154 12.88 5.10 -8.73
C VAL A 154 11.89 3.98 -8.41
N PHE A 155 12.18 2.73 -8.79
CA PHE A 155 11.33 1.59 -8.47
C PHE A 155 11.65 1.04 -7.09
N GLU A 156 12.94 0.99 -6.72
CA GLU A 156 13.33 0.65 -5.35
C GLU A 156 12.76 1.66 -4.36
N GLU A 157 12.90 2.96 -4.63
CA GLU A 157 12.29 4.03 -3.82
C GLU A 157 10.79 3.79 -3.60
N ARG A 158 10.06 3.44 -4.68
CA ARG A 158 8.63 3.14 -4.59
C ARG A 158 8.37 1.93 -3.69
N PHE A 159 9.13 0.87 -3.85
CA PHE A 159 8.95 -0.36 -3.07
C PHE A 159 9.40 -0.19 -1.61
N GLU A 160 10.35 0.69 -1.33
CA GLU A 160 10.74 1.09 0.03
C GLU A 160 9.57 1.67 0.82
N THR A 161 8.53 2.23 0.17
CA THR A 161 7.33 2.70 0.88
C THR A 161 6.57 1.55 1.54
N TYR A 162 6.49 0.38 0.88
CA TYR A 162 5.84 -0.80 1.44
C TYR A 162 6.60 -1.36 2.62
N THR A 163 7.93 -1.47 2.52
CA THR A 163 8.76 -1.95 3.63
C THR A 163 8.76 -0.97 4.79
N THR A 164 8.74 0.33 4.53
CA THR A 164 8.60 1.37 5.56
C THR A 164 7.29 1.23 6.32
N ALA A 165 6.16 1.05 5.61
CA ALA A 165 4.85 0.87 6.22
C ALA A 165 4.79 -0.42 7.07
N LEU A 166 5.32 -1.53 6.57
CA LEU A 166 5.36 -2.82 7.26
C LEU A 166 6.27 -2.78 8.50
N ASN A 167 7.44 -2.14 8.43
CA ASN A 167 8.34 -1.96 9.55
C ASN A 167 7.73 -1.01 10.60
N LEU A 168 6.97 0.03 10.20
CA LEU A 168 6.24 0.87 11.14
C LEU A 168 5.20 0.06 11.92
N ILE A 169 4.39 -0.74 11.21
CA ILE A 169 3.37 -1.60 11.84
C ILE A 169 4.03 -2.59 12.82
N ALA A 170 5.15 -3.19 12.42
CA ALA A 170 5.92 -4.08 13.30
C ALA A 170 6.49 -3.35 14.54
N SER A 171 6.72 -2.04 14.44
CA SER A 171 7.28 -1.19 15.50
C SER A 171 6.24 -0.70 16.52
N ILE A 172 4.93 -0.79 16.22
CA ILE A 172 3.85 -0.22 17.06
C ILE A 172 3.92 -0.73 18.49
N GLY A 173 4.28 -1.99 18.71
CA GLY A 173 4.42 -2.59 20.03
C GLY A 173 5.46 -1.93 20.94
N SER A 174 6.34 -1.08 20.38
CA SER A 174 7.32 -0.30 21.15
C SER A 174 6.71 0.93 21.86
N LEU A 175 5.50 1.33 21.48
CA LEU A 175 4.74 2.41 22.13
C LEU A 175 3.94 1.87 23.32
N SER A 176 4.34 2.22 24.54
CA SER A 176 3.74 1.67 25.76
C SER A 176 2.25 1.99 25.95
N ARG A 177 1.76 3.08 25.30
CA ARG A 177 0.36 3.55 25.38
C ARG A 177 -0.56 2.97 24.28
N VAL A 178 -0.04 2.09 23.43
CA VAL A 178 -0.76 1.50 22.29
C VAL A 178 -0.97 0.01 22.52
N ASP A 179 -2.13 -0.48 22.09
CA ASP A 179 -2.40 -1.92 22.02
C ASP A 179 -2.04 -2.44 20.61
N PRO A 180 -0.94 -3.18 20.47
CA PRO A 180 -0.50 -3.65 19.15
C PRO A 180 -1.38 -4.75 18.56
N SER A 181 -2.36 -5.26 19.29
CA SER A 181 -3.36 -6.19 18.77
C SER A 181 -4.55 -5.50 18.11
N ARG A 182 -4.73 -4.19 18.35
CA ARG A 182 -5.83 -3.37 17.85
C ARG A 182 -5.30 -2.32 16.87
N VAL A 183 -4.90 -2.78 15.68
CA VAL A 183 -4.32 -1.95 14.61
C VAL A 183 -5.31 -1.85 13.46
N GLY A 184 -5.60 -0.64 13.00
CA GLY A 184 -6.31 -0.35 11.76
C GLY A 184 -5.40 0.38 10.77
N ILE A 185 -5.75 0.33 9.50
CA ILE A 185 -5.05 1.03 8.42
C ILE A 185 -5.99 2.01 7.76
N TRP A 186 -5.51 3.22 7.52
CA TRP A 186 -6.18 4.22 6.71
C TRP A 186 -5.27 4.64 5.56
N GLY A 187 -5.83 4.80 4.37
CA GLY A 187 -5.04 5.23 3.21
C GLY A 187 -5.83 6.06 2.22
N HIS A 188 -5.24 7.15 1.73
CA HIS A 188 -5.83 8.02 0.72
C HIS A 188 -5.01 7.99 -0.57
N SER A 189 -5.66 7.85 -1.73
CA SER A 189 -5.00 7.93 -3.04
C SER A 189 -3.86 6.90 -3.18
N ASN A 190 -2.63 7.30 -3.41
CA ASN A 190 -1.44 6.44 -3.38
C ASN A 190 -1.26 5.75 -2.00
N GLY A 191 -1.65 6.42 -0.90
CA GLY A 191 -1.70 5.79 0.43
C GLY A 191 -2.70 4.63 0.50
N GLY A 192 -3.78 4.69 -0.27
CA GLY A 192 -4.72 3.58 -0.45
C GLY A 192 -4.07 2.38 -1.15
N GLN A 193 -3.21 2.62 -2.14
CA GLN A 193 -2.40 1.56 -2.76
C GLN A 193 -1.43 0.93 -1.75
N ILE A 194 -0.75 1.76 -0.94
CA ILE A 194 0.14 1.26 0.11
C ILE A 194 -0.65 0.41 1.11
N ALA A 195 -1.82 0.88 1.54
CA ALA A 195 -2.69 0.18 2.48
C ALA A 195 -3.15 -1.20 1.95
N LEU A 196 -3.55 -1.28 0.69
CA LEU A 196 -3.92 -2.53 0.03
C LEU A 196 -2.74 -3.51 -0.01
N THR A 197 -1.59 -3.05 -0.52
CA THR A 197 -0.36 -3.88 -0.61
C THR A 197 0.09 -4.38 0.77
N VAL A 198 0.04 -3.53 1.79
CA VAL A 198 0.36 -3.90 3.18
C VAL A 198 -0.62 -4.95 3.71
N ALA A 199 -1.93 -4.79 3.47
CA ALA A 199 -2.94 -5.76 3.90
C ALA A 199 -2.75 -7.14 3.23
N GLU A 200 -2.38 -7.18 1.94
CA GLU A 200 -2.05 -8.39 1.20
C GLU A 200 -0.83 -9.12 1.78
N ILE A 201 0.25 -8.36 2.05
CA ILE A 201 1.49 -8.91 2.58
C ILE A 201 1.29 -9.45 3.99
N LEU A 202 0.62 -8.71 4.86
CA LEU A 202 0.35 -9.11 6.23
C LEU A 202 -0.58 -10.32 6.32
N ASN A 203 -1.55 -10.43 5.40
CA ASN A 203 -2.54 -11.51 5.39
C ASN A 203 -3.20 -11.73 6.77
N LYS A 204 -3.58 -10.64 7.43
CA LYS A 204 -4.19 -10.60 8.76
C LYS A 204 -5.54 -9.89 8.70
N PRO A 205 -6.47 -10.16 9.65
CA PRO A 205 -7.78 -9.52 9.68
C PRO A 205 -7.72 -8.07 10.19
N ILE A 206 -6.88 -7.23 9.57
CA ILE A 206 -6.71 -5.82 9.92
C ILE A 206 -7.77 -4.98 9.19
N PRO A 207 -8.58 -4.17 9.89
CA PRO A 207 -9.54 -3.28 9.25
C PRO A 207 -8.84 -2.16 8.49
N ALA A 208 -9.29 -1.91 7.26
CA ALA A 208 -8.74 -0.87 6.39
C ALA A 208 -9.83 0.06 5.85
N ALA A 209 -9.65 1.38 6.05
CA ALA A 209 -10.47 2.42 5.43
C ALA A 209 -9.67 3.12 4.32
N LEU A 210 -10.22 3.15 3.12
CA LEU A 210 -9.56 3.60 1.90
C LEU A 210 -10.33 4.75 1.27
N TRP A 211 -9.67 5.85 1.01
CA TRP A 211 -10.22 7.03 0.36
C TRP A 211 -9.64 7.15 -1.05
N ALA A 212 -10.49 7.07 -2.08
CA ALA A 212 -10.10 7.17 -3.47
C ALA A 212 -8.80 6.40 -3.80
N PRO A 213 -8.73 5.07 -3.51
CA PRO A 213 -7.48 4.34 -3.56
C PRO A 213 -6.98 4.13 -4.99
N VAL A 214 -5.70 4.34 -5.23
CA VAL A 214 -5.04 3.92 -6.47
C VAL A 214 -4.96 2.39 -6.49
N SER A 215 -5.94 1.73 -7.08
CA SER A 215 -6.15 0.27 -7.01
C SER A 215 -5.80 -0.47 -8.31
N LYS A 216 -4.91 0.11 -9.12
CA LYS A 216 -4.48 -0.48 -10.38
C LYS A 216 -3.14 -1.21 -10.28
N SER A 217 -2.93 -2.09 -11.25
CA SER A 217 -1.69 -2.87 -11.37
C SER A 217 -0.46 -1.98 -11.57
N PHE A 218 0.68 -2.39 -11.02
CA PHE A 218 1.97 -1.88 -11.44
C PHE A 218 2.31 -2.46 -12.84
N PRO A 219 2.79 -1.67 -13.81
CA PRO A 219 3.19 -0.27 -13.70
C PRO A 219 2.09 0.75 -14.09
N TYR A 220 0.91 0.30 -14.48
CA TYR A 220 -0.16 1.21 -14.93
C TYR A 220 -0.52 2.25 -13.87
N SER A 221 -0.52 1.86 -12.59
CA SER A 221 -0.80 2.75 -11.45
C SER A 221 0.13 3.94 -11.31
N ILE A 222 1.30 3.91 -11.95
CA ILE A 222 2.24 5.04 -11.99
C ILE A 222 2.24 5.74 -13.35
N LEU A 223 2.09 4.99 -14.44
CA LEU A 223 2.08 5.55 -15.78
C LEU A 223 0.88 6.45 -16.04
N TYR A 224 -0.25 6.18 -15.41
CA TYR A 224 -1.48 6.96 -15.56
C TYR A 224 -1.28 8.45 -15.22
N PHE A 225 -0.42 8.76 -14.26
CA PHE A 225 -0.17 10.14 -13.80
C PHE A 225 1.02 10.81 -14.50
N THR A 226 1.72 10.12 -15.40
CA THR A 226 2.98 10.64 -15.96
C THR A 226 2.80 11.64 -17.09
N ASP A 227 1.62 11.74 -17.68
CA ASP A 227 1.37 12.69 -18.77
C ASP A 227 1.36 14.15 -18.28
N GLU A 228 1.18 14.36 -16.97
CA GLU A 228 1.25 15.66 -16.31
C GLU A 228 2.69 16.13 -16.03
N PHE A 229 3.70 15.27 -16.21
CA PHE A 229 5.10 15.64 -16.03
C PHE A 229 5.61 16.48 -17.21
N ASP A 230 6.58 17.37 -16.97
CA ASP A 230 7.17 18.24 -18.00
C ASP A 230 7.70 17.45 -19.22
N ASP A 231 8.23 16.25 -18.99
CA ASP A 231 8.72 15.36 -20.04
C ASP A 231 7.66 14.36 -20.55
N HIS A 232 6.40 14.51 -20.12
CA HIS A 232 5.30 13.57 -20.38
C HIS A 232 5.65 12.14 -20.01
N GLY A 233 6.43 11.94 -18.94
CA GLY A 233 6.82 10.64 -18.41
C GLY A 233 7.85 9.87 -19.24
N LYS A 234 8.55 10.52 -20.19
CA LYS A 234 9.54 9.85 -21.06
C LYS A 234 10.69 9.23 -20.26
N ALA A 235 11.20 9.93 -19.25
CA ALA A 235 12.28 9.42 -18.41
C ALA A 235 11.84 8.18 -17.62
N LEU A 236 10.63 8.20 -17.04
CA LEU A 236 10.07 7.08 -16.31
C LEU A 236 9.84 5.87 -17.22
N ARG A 237 9.22 6.07 -18.41
CA ARG A 237 8.98 5.00 -19.39
C ARG A 237 10.29 4.34 -19.87
N LYS A 238 11.37 5.13 -20.04
CA LYS A 238 12.70 4.58 -20.38
C LYS A 238 13.25 3.68 -19.27
N ARG A 239 13.10 4.10 -18.01
CA ARG A 239 13.52 3.29 -16.85
C ARG A 239 12.66 2.05 -16.69
N LEU A 240 11.34 2.16 -16.94
CA LEU A 240 10.43 1.03 -16.90
C LEU A 240 10.77 -0.02 -17.95
N ALA A 241 11.03 0.37 -19.21
CA ALA A 241 11.46 -0.56 -20.24
C ALA A 241 12.72 -1.34 -19.85
N LYS A 242 13.67 -0.70 -19.13
CA LYS A 242 14.84 -1.39 -18.57
C LYS A 242 14.44 -2.35 -17.45
N PHE A 243 13.54 -1.92 -16.55
CA PHE A 243 13.03 -2.76 -15.46
C PHE A 243 12.35 -4.03 -16.02
N GLU A 244 11.48 -3.88 -17.02
CA GLU A 244 10.74 -4.98 -17.65
C GLU A 244 11.64 -6.00 -18.37
N ASN A 245 12.84 -5.61 -18.81
CA ASN A 245 13.83 -6.57 -19.33
C ASN A 245 14.39 -7.48 -18.23
N ASP A 246 14.43 -6.99 -17.00
CA ASP A 246 15.06 -7.67 -15.87
C ASP A 246 14.06 -8.33 -14.93
N TYR A 247 12.85 -7.76 -14.79
CA TYR A 247 11.86 -8.13 -13.80
C TYR A 247 10.48 -8.33 -14.42
N ASP A 248 9.73 -9.28 -13.89
CA ASP A 248 8.32 -9.48 -14.21
C ASP A 248 7.47 -8.53 -13.36
N VAL A 249 6.84 -7.54 -14.00
CA VAL A 249 6.03 -6.49 -13.36
C VAL A 249 4.84 -7.05 -12.57
N GLU A 250 4.28 -8.20 -13.00
CA GLU A 250 3.15 -8.84 -12.34
C GLU A 250 3.48 -9.27 -10.90
N ARG A 251 4.75 -9.56 -10.62
CA ARG A 251 5.22 -9.94 -9.28
C ARG A 251 5.22 -8.78 -8.27
N TYR A 252 5.10 -7.54 -8.76
CA TYR A 252 5.07 -6.31 -7.97
C TYR A 252 3.68 -5.67 -7.95
N SER A 253 2.71 -6.29 -8.62
CA SER A 253 1.37 -5.75 -8.81
C SER A 253 0.40 -6.25 -7.74
N LEU A 254 -0.19 -5.32 -6.98
CA LEU A 254 -1.19 -5.62 -5.95
C LEU A 254 -2.42 -6.36 -6.51
N THR A 255 -2.81 -6.11 -7.76
CA THR A 255 -4.02 -6.72 -8.34
C THR A 255 -3.98 -8.26 -8.40
N ASN A 256 -2.79 -8.85 -8.29
CA ASN A 256 -2.59 -10.29 -8.31
C ASN A 256 -2.72 -10.97 -6.93
N TYR A 257 -2.85 -10.18 -5.86
CA TYR A 257 -2.83 -10.68 -4.47
C TYR A 257 -4.01 -10.21 -3.62
N VAL A 258 -5.02 -9.60 -4.24
CA VAL A 258 -6.22 -9.04 -3.56
C VAL A 258 -6.97 -10.10 -2.72
N ASP A 259 -6.91 -11.37 -3.12
CA ASP A 259 -7.48 -12.50 -2.38
C ASP A 259 -6.85 -12.72 -1.00
N ARG A 260 -5.70 -12.12 -0.74
CA ARG A 260 -5.01 -12.21 0.56
C ARG A 260 -5.48 -11.18 1.59
N ILE A 261 -6.33 -10.24 1.20
CA ILE A 261 -6.85 -9.23 2.13
C ILE A 261 -7.93 -9.87 3.01
N MET A 262 -7.54 -10.21 4.24
CA MET A 262 -8.38 -10.95 5.19
C MET A 262 -9.25 -10.05 6.07
N GLY A 263 -8.91 -8.78 6.20
CA GLY A 263 -9.62 -7.83 7.07
C GLY A 263 -10.87 -7.23 6.43
N PRO A 264 -11.74 -6.61 7.25
CA PRO A 264 -12.82 -5.78 6.74
C PRO A 264 -12.26 -4.56 6.01
N ILE A 265 -12.93 -4.16 4.92
CA ILE A 265 -12.55 -3.02 4.10
C ILE A 265 -13.71 -2.06 3.99
N GLN A 266 -13.43 -0.78 4.12
CA GLN A 266 -14.34 0.31 3.80
C GLN A 266 -13.71 1.21 2.75
N ILE A 267 -14.40 1.45 1.63
CA ILE A 267 -13.93 2.26 0.52
C ILE A 267 -14.85 3.46 0.36
N HIS A 268 -14.25 4.64 0.20
CA HIS A 268 -14.92 5.90 -0.07
C HIS A 268 -14.44 6.46 -1.41
N GLU A 269 -15.38 6.86 -2.28
CA GLU A 269 -15.08 7.34 -3.62
C GLU A 269 -15.92 8.56 -3.97
N GLY A 270 -15.30 9.58 -4.54
CA GLY A 270 -15.97 10.78 -5.06
C GLY A 270 -16.38 10.62 -6.52
N MET A 271 -17.62 10.98 -6.87
CA MET A 271 -18.06 10.92 -8.28
C MET A 271 -17.44 12.00 -9.16
N ALA A 272 -16.94 13.09 -8.57
CA ALA A 272 -16.24 14.17 -9.25
C ALA A 272 -14.72 14.10 -9.03
N ASP A 273 -14.19 12.91 -8.72
CA ASP A 273 -12.75 12.67 -8.60
C ASP A 273 -12.09 12.67 -9.98
N GLU A 274 -11.27 13.70 -10.24
CA GLU A 274 -10.52 13.86 -11.50
C GLU A 274 -9.14 13.18 -11.45
N ALA A 275 -8.64 12.84 -10.26
CA ALA A 275 -7.32 12.24 -10.09
C ALA A 275 -7.37 10.70 -10.13
N VAL A 276 -8.32 10.09 -9.40
CA VAL A 276 -8.52 8.63 -9.38
C VAL A 276 -9.93 8.32 -9.86
N PRO A 277 -10.09 7.76 -11.08
CA PRO A 277 -11.42 7.49 -11.61
C PRO A 277 -12.21 6.51 -10.73
N GLN A 278 -13.48 6.83 -10.42
CA GLN A 278 -14.39 5.97 -9.66
C GLN A 278 -14.39 4.50 -10.15
N LYS A 279 -14.27 4.31 -11.46
CA LYS A 279 -14.16 2.98 -12.07
C LYS A 279 -13.09 2.08 -11.44
N TRP A 280 -12.02 2.66 -10.90
CA TRP A 280 -10.95 1.87 -10.25
C TRP A 280 -11.44 1.25 -8.95
N SER A 281 -12.16 2.01 -8.15
CA SER A 281 -12.82 1.50 -6.94
C SER A 281 -13.94 0.51 -7.26
N ASP A 282 -14.75 0.75 -8.31
CA ASP A 282 -15.78 -0.18 -8.77
C ASP A 282 -15.19 -1.55 -9.12
N GLU A 283 -14.08 -1.58 -9.88
CA GLU A 283 -13.37 -2.80 -10.27
C GLU A 283 -12.75 -3.51 -9.06
N LEU A 284 -12.11 -2.77 -8.14
CA LEU A 284 -11.57 -3.34 -6.91
C LEU A 284 -12.68 -4.00 -6.08
N VAL A 285 -13.80 -3.31 -5.88
CA VAL A 285 -14.95 -3.83 -5.12
C VAL A 285 -15.51 -5.09 -5.77
N LYS A 286 -15.60 -5.12 -7.10
CA LYS A 286 -16.03 -6.32 -7.83
C LYS A 286 -15.09 -7.50 -7.57
N VAL A 287 -13.77 -7.29 -7.69
CA VAL A 287 -12.78 -8.35 -7.46
C VAL A 287 -12.84 -8.85 -6.01
N LEU A 288 -12.92 -7.93 -5.03
CA LEU A 288 -13.05 -8.30 -3.62
C LEU A 288 -14.32 -9.11 -3.33
N LYS A 289 -15.46 -8.73 -3.92
CA LYS A 289 -16.72 -9.48 -3.79
C LYS A 289 -16.60 -10.89 -4.40
N ASP A 290 -16.05 -10.99 -5.60
CA ASP A 290 -15.88 -12.27 -6.29
C ASP A 290 -14.96 -13.22 -5.51
N LYS A 291 -13.83 -12.70 -4.94
CA LYS A 291 -12.90 -13.49 -4.13
C LYS A 291 -13.45 -13.91 -2.76
N ARG A 292 -14.41 -13.15 -2.21
CA ARG A 292 -15.04 -13.41 -0.91
C ARG A 292 -16.35 -14.23 -1.02
N LYS A 293 -16.84 -14.47 -2.22
CA LYS A 293 -18.17 -15.07 -2.48
C LYS A 293 -18.39 -16.41 -1.79
N ASP A 294 -17.39 -17.27 -1.78
CA ASP A 294 -17.49 -18.63 -1.27
C ASP A 294 -16.93 -18.78 0.17
N ALA A 295 -16.49 -17.66 0.78
CA ALA A 295 -15.96 -17.70 2.13
C ALA A 295 -17.08 -17.68 3.17
N THR A 296 -17.15 -18.72 4.02
CA THR A 296 -18.19 -18.90 5.05
C THR A 296 -18.25 -17.76 6.08
N ASN A 297 -17.12 -17.05 6.25
CA ASN A 297 -16.97 -15.90 7.17
C ASN A 297 -16.25 -14.75 6.44
N ALA A 298 -16.79 -14.33 5.30
CA ALA A 298 -16.23 -13.23 4.53
C ALA A 298 -16.18 -11.95 5.37
N ALA A 299 -15.01 -11.30 5.41
CA ALA A 299 -14.87 -10.01 6.06
C ALA A 299 -15.74 -8.96 5.37
N GLU A 300 -16.28 -8.02 6.16
CA GLU A 300 -17.16 -6.96 5.67
C GLU A 300 -16.46 -6.11 4.58
N LEU A 301 -17.23 -5.76 3.56
CA LEU A 301 -16.83 -4.85 2.49
C LEU A 301 -17.87 -3.77 2.32
N ASN A 302 -17.54 -2.56 2.74
CA ASN A 302 -18.35 -1.37 2.57
C ASN A 302 -17.81 -0.53 1.40
N TYR A 303 -18.71 -0.06 0.54
CA TYR A 303 -18.36 0.85 -0.54
C TYR A 303 -19.36 2.00 -0.59
N PHE A 304 -18.86 3.22 -0.43
CA PHE A 304 -19.63 4.44 -0.41
C PHE A 304 -19.19 5.38 -1.53
N ILE A 305 -20.15 5.78 -2.34
CA ILE A 305 -19.95 6.71 -3.43
C ILE A 305 -20.63 8.04 -3.05
N TYR A 306 -19.92 9.15 -3.26
CA TYR A 306 -20.36 10.48 -2.88
C TYR A 306 -20.57 11.36 -4.12
N PRO A 307 -21.86 11.65 -4.49
CA PRO A 307 -22.16 12.53 -5.61
C PRO A 307 -21.54 13.92 -5.41
N GLY A 308 -20.84 14.41 -6.46
CA GLY A 308 -20.20 15.71 -6.45
C GLY A 308 -18.97 15.86 -5.57
N ALA A 309 -18.53 14.80 -4.89
CA ALA A 309 -17.29 14.87 -4.11
C ALA A 309 -16.05 14.68 -5.00
N ASP A 310 -15.02 15.48 -4.72
CA ASP A 310 -13.73 15.48 -5.37
C ASP A 310 -12.79 14.38 -4.84
N HIS A 311 -11.53 14.39 -5.27
CA HIS A 311 -10.48 13.47 -4.82
C HIS A 311 -10.24 13.48 -3.31
N ASN A 312 -10.45 14.60 -2.65
CA ASN A 312 -10.34 14.77 -1.20
C ASN A 312 -11.68 14.54 -0.47
N LEU A 313 -12.68 14.01 -1.19
CA LEU A 313 -14.03 13.72 -0.72
C LEU A 313 -14.78 14.97 -0.22
N MET A 314 -14.43 16.17 -0.70
CA MET A 314 -15.17 17.39 -0.43
C MET A 314 -16.38 17.50 -1.38
N PRO A 315 -17.57 17.93 -0.92
CA PRO A 315 -17.88 18.43 0.43
C PRO A 315 -18.31 17.34 1.44
N ALA A 316 -18.26 16.05 1.08
CA ALA A 316 -18.76 14.95 1.91
C ALA A 316 -17.81 14.57 3.06
N TRP A 317 -16.68 15.22 3.23
CA TRP A 317 -15.59 14.88 4.14
C TRP A 317 -16.04 14.53 5.57
N ASN A 318 -16.94 15.33 6.16
CA ASN A 318 -17.42 15.09 7.53
C ASN A 318 -18.22 13.77 7.64
N LEU A 319 -19.00 13.44 6.61
CA LEU A 319 -19.74 12.18 6.56
C LEU A 319 -18.78 10.99 6.38
N VAL A 320 -17.76 11.15 5.55
CA VAL A 320 -16.73 10.12 5.30
C VAL A 320 -16.01 9.78 6.60
N VAL A 321 -15.43 10.77 7.27
CA VAL A 321 -14.68 10.54 8.51
C VAL A 321 -15.56 10.00 9.64
N SER A 322 -16.84 10.40 9.70
CA SER A 322 -17.80 9.84 10.66
C SER A 322 -18.04 8.34 10.43
N ARG A 323 -18.13 7.91 9.18
CA ARG A 323 -18.23 6.50 8.82
C ARG A 323 -16.96 5.72 9.19
N ASP A 324 -15.79 6.31 9.01
CA ASP A 324 -14.53 5.70 9.42
C ASP A 324 -14.43 5.54 10.94
N ILE A 325 -14.89 6.52 11.72
CA ILE A 325 -14.94 6.40 13.18
C ILE A 325 -15.83 5.22 13.59
N GLN A 326 -17.00 5.07 12.99
CA GLN A 326 -17.90 3.95 13.26
C GLN A 326 -17.26 2.62 12.87
N PHE A 327 -16.63 2.55 11.70
CA PHE A 327 -15.93 1.37 11.20
C PHE A 327 -14.79 0.97 12.14
N PHE A 328 -13.86 1.86 12.44
CA PHE A 328 -12.75 1.55 13.34
C PHE A 328 -13.22 1.25 14.77
N SER A 329 -14.27 1.93 15.25
CA SER A 329 -14.85 1.62 16.57
C SER A 329 -15.44 0.21 16.63
N LYS A 330 -16.05 -0.26 15.55
CA LYS A 330 -16.60 -1.63 15.45
C LYS A 330 -15.53 -2.70 15.54
N TYR A 331 -14.35 -2.46 14.94
CA TYR A 331 -13.32 -3.50 14.79
C TYR A 331 -12.14 -3.36 15.75
N LEU A 332 -11.93 -2.19 16.36
CA LEU A 332 -10.76 -1.92 17.19
C LEU A 332 -11.09 -1.67 18.68
N ARG A 333 -12.38 -1.66 19.05
CA ARG A 333 -12.81 -1.44 20.46
C ARG A 333 -13.41 -2.66 21.13
#